data_c6f9d83417b22244d1207c66623799d8
#
_entry.id   c6f9d83417b22244d1207c66623799d8
#
_cell.length_a   1.000
_cell.length_b   1.000
_cell.length_c   1.000
_cell.angle_alpha   90.00
_cell.angle_beta   90.00
_cell.angle_gamma   90.00
#
_symmetry.space_group_name_H-M   'P 1'
#
loop_
_entity.id
_entity.type
_entity.pdbx_description
1 polymer ?
#
loop_
_entity_poly.entity_id
_entity_poly.type
_entity_poly.pdbx_seq_one_letter_code
_entity_poly.pdbx_strand_id
1 'polypeptide(L)'
;EEKMISKCAYAYKKGLSTILNAKSHVGCKVILKLDIENFFDNINFYKVYNSCFPESLYPKKLGMLLTNLCVYNGKLPQGSPTSGYISNIVLRNFDCNIDAYCKDKNINYTRYSDDMTFSGDFDIRKLIKFVNELLYKEGFRLNKSKIKVVLNTTRQQVTGIVVNEKLNLSKNYKRKIRQEVYYVLKYGVKSHIKKRDINLSCNRYLSVLLGKINYVLTVNPNDKEFINYKNEIKRIKNN
;
A
#
# COMPACT_ATOMS: atom_id res chain seq x y z
N GLU A 1 0.94 -2.82 21.79
CA GLU A 1 1.01 -3.11 20.34
C GLU A 1 1.54 -1.90 19.54
N GLU A 2 1.09 -0.69 19.80
CA GLU A 2 1.52 0.52 19.04
C GLU A 2 3.00 0.85 19.19
N LYS A 3 3.64 0.48 20.30
CA LYS A 3 5.09 0.72 20.52
C LYS A 3 6.01 -0.22 19.75
N MET A 4 5.51 -1.30 19.17
CA MET A 4 6.32 -2.30 18.46
C MET A 4 6.48 -2.04 16.96
N ILE A 5 5.64 -1.21 16.37
CA ILE A 5 5.65 -0.90 14.93
C ILE A 5 5.90 0.59 14.73
N SER A 6 6.73 0.92 13.72
CA SER A 6 6.97 2.30 13.32
C SER A 6 5.67 3.00 12.88
N LYS A 7 5.57 4.31 13.16
CA LYS A 7 4.48 5.15 12.65
C LYS A 7 4.55 5.35 11.12
N CYS A 8 5.71 5.15 10.52
CA CYS A 8 5.92 5.24 9.08
C CYS A 8 5.47 3.99 8.31
N ALA A 9 5.19 2.86 9.01
CA ALA A 9 4.65 1.65 8.42
C ALA A 9 3.13 1.75 8.27
N TYR A 10 2.63 1.76 7.03
CA TYR A 10 1.21 1.90 6.70
C TYR A 10 0.53 0.59 6.32
N ALA A 11 1.26 -0.42 5.86
CA ALA A 11 0.71 -1.74 5.56
C ALA A 11 0.51 -2.56 6.84
N TYR A 12 -0.44 -3.48 6.82
CA TYR A 12 -0.67 -4.48 7.87
C TYR A 12 -0.93 -3.90 9.27
N LYS A 13 -1.36 -2.66 9.36
CA LYS A 13 -1.68 -1.96 10.63
C LYS A 13 -3.14 -1.54 10.63
N LYS A 14 -3.86 -1.86 11.71
CA LYS A 14 -5.27 -1.48 11.88
C LYS A 14 -5.44 0.04 11.82
N GLY A 15 -6.48 0.49 11.14
CA GLY A 15 -6.79 1.92 10.95
C GLY A 15 -5.97 2.63 9.87
N LEU A 16 -4.94 2.00 9.28
CA LEU A 16 -4.18 2.53 8.16
C LEU A 16 -4.61 1.91 6.83
N SER A 17 -4.33 2.61 5.74
CA SER A 17 -4.75 2.20 4.39
C SER A 17 -3.82 2.77 3.32
N THR A 18 -3.95 2.25 2.09
CA THR A 18 -3.28 2.81 0.91
C THR A 18 -3.61 4.29 0.68
N ILE A 19 -4.83 4.71 1.05
CA ILE A 19 -5.30 6.10 0.91
C ILE A 19 -4.57 7.00 1.91
N LEU A 20 -4.47 6.59 3.17
CA LEU A 20 -3.75 7.36 4.19
C LEU A 20 -2.25 7.42 3.89
N ASN A 21 -1.67 6.32 3.38
CA ASN A 21 -0.30 6.31 2.89
C ASN A 21 -0.09 7.36 1.78
N ALA A 22 -0.95 7.37 0.76
CA ALA A 22 -0.87 8.33 -0.34
C ALA A 22 -1.10 9.77 0.11
N LYS A 23 -1.96 10.01 1.12
CA LYS A 23 -2.28 11.34 1.63
C LYS A 23 -1.06 12.10 2.13
N SER A 24 -0.09 11.41 2.70
CA SER A 24 1.17 12.00 3.20
C SER A 24 2.06 12.60 2.11
N HIS A 25 1.78 12.31 0.84
CA HIS A 25 2.61 12.70 -0.30
C HIS A 25 1.90 13.62 -1.30
N VAL A 26 0.74 14.17 -0.94
CA VAL A 26 -0.02 15.07 -1.82
C VAL A 26 0.70 16.39 -2.03
N GLY A 27 0.75 16.86 -3.28
CA GLY A 27 1.25 18.20 -3.64
C GLY A 27 2.78 18.36 -3.60
N CYS A 28 3.54 17.27 -3.47
CA CYS A 28 4.99 17.34 -3.39
C CYS A 28 5.64 17.49 -4.78
N LYS A 29 6.76 18.25 -4.85
CA LYS A 29 7.51 18.44 -6.10
C LYS A 29 8.10 17.17 -6.65
N VAL A 30 8.67 16.34 -5.78
CA VAL A 30 9.37 15.10 -6.12
C VAL A 30 8.83 13.95 -5.29
N ILE A 31 8.62 12.80 -5.92
CA ILE A 31 8.39 11.53 -5.25
C ILE A 31 9.49 10.56 -5.67
N LEU A 32 10.21 10.02 -4.68
CA LEU A 32 11.13 8.90 -4.84
C LEU A 32 10.48 7.65 -4.30
N LYS A 33 10.47 6.58 -5.11
CA LYS A 33 10.03 5.25 -4.72
C LYS A 33 11.20 4.31 -4.71
N LEU A 34 11.32 3.55 -3.64
CA LEU A 34 12.31 2.52 -3.44
C LEU A 34 11.62 1.22 -2.99
N ASP A 35 12.19 0.08 -3.33
CA ASP A 35 11.61 -1.25 -3.04
C ASP A 35 12.70 -2.14 -2.45
N ILE A 36 12.33 -2.97 -1.48
CA ILE A 36 13.25 -3.93 -0.85
C ILE A 36 13.22 -5.24 -1.65
N GLU A 37 14.39 -5.68 -2.10
CA GLU A 37 14.53 -6.90 -2.90
C GLU A 37 14.21 -8.15 -2.06
N ASN A 38 13.34 -9.02 -2.58
CA ASN A 38 12.95 -10.31 -1.96
C ASN A 38 12.62 -10.16 -0.46
N PHE A 39 11.79 -9.16 -0.13
CA PHE A 39 11.57 -8.69 1.24
C PHE A 39 11.27 -9.81 2.23
N PHE A 40 10.19 -10.58 2.02
CA PHE A 40 9.78 -11.63 2.95
C PHE A 40 10.78 -12.78 3.01
N ASP A 41 11.39 -13.13 1.88
CA ASP A 41 12.43 -14.19 1.81
C ASP A 41 13.70 -13.83 2.59
N ASN A 42 14.01 -12.54 2.73
CA ASN A 42 15.16 -12.05 3.48
C ASN A 42 14.86 -11.86 4.98
N ILE A 43 13.63 -12.09 5.42
CA ILE A 43 13.29 -12.15 6.85
C ILE A 43 13.41 -13.59 7.30
N ASN A 44 14.59 -13.95 7.80
CA ASN A 44 14.91 -15.29 8.27
C ASN A 44 14.51 -15.52 9.74
N PHE A 45 14.65 -16.77 10.20
CA PHE A 45 14.37 -17.18 11.57
C PHE A 45 14.99 -16.25 12.61
N TYR A 46 16.28 -15.91 12.46
CA TYR A 46 16.99 -15.09 13.45
C TYR A 46 16.46 -13.66 13.52
N LYS A 47 16.07 -13.08 12.39
CA LYS A 47 15.46 -11.73 12.38
C LYS A 47 14.10 -11.75 13.11
N VAL A 48 13.28 -12.77 12.89
CA VAL A 48 12.00 -12.91 13.59
C VAL A 48 12.22 -13.14 15.09
N TYR A 49 13.11 -14.06 15.45
CA TYR A 49 13.43 -14.36 16.85
C TYR A 49 13.90 -13.11 17.61
N ASN A 50 14.93 -12.45 17.09
CA ASN A 50 15.53 -11.28 17.76
C ASN A 50 14.58 -10.08 17.83
N SER A 51 13.72 -9.89 16.83
CA SER A 51 12.82 -8.73 16.78
C SER A 51 11.50 -8.95 17.51
N CYS A 52 10.94 -10.17 17.46
CA CYS A 52 9.61 -10.45 17.99
C CYS A 52 9.62 -11.22 19.31
N PHE A 53 10.57 -12.14 19.49
CA PHE A 53 10.59 -13.08 20.62
C PHE A 53 11.98 -13.16 21.30
N PRO A 54 12.62 -12.03 21.60
CA PRO A 54 13.98 -12.02 22.16
C PRO A 54 14.02 -12.61 23.58
N GLU A 55 15.17 -13.11 23.98
CA GLU A 55 15.40 -13.70 25.33
C GLU A 55 15.15 -12.71 26.48
N SER A 56 15.21 -11.41 26.20
CA SER A 56 14.87 -10.37 27.17
C SER A 56 13.38 -10.32 27.54
N LEU A 57 12.50 -10.90 26.71
CA LEU A 57 11.04 -10.89 26.90
C LEU A 57 10.46 -12.30 27.05
N TYR A 58 11.12 -13.34 26.50
CA TYR A 58 10.63 -14.70 26.47
C TYR A 58 11.73 -15.69 26.88
N PRO A 59 11.41 -16.76 27.64
CA PRO A 59 12.36 -17.86 27.82
C PRO A 59 12.79 -18.43 26.48
N LYS A 60 14.06 -18.75 26.32
CA LYS A 60 14.67 -19.17 25.05
C LYS A 60 13.87 -20.22 24.28
N LYS A 61 13.47 -21.31 24.97
CA LYS A 61 12.68 -22.40 24.37
C LYS A 61 11.33 -21.92 23.82
N LEU A 62 10.66 -21.01 24.56
CA LEU A 62 9.36 -20.44 24.14
C LEU A 62 9.55 -19.50 22.95
N GLY A 63 10.55 -18.62 22.98
CA GLY A 63 10.84 -17.72 21.85
C GLY A 63 11.17 -18.49 20.57
N MET A 64 11.95 -19.58 20.66
CA MET A 64 12.24 -20.47 19.53
C MET A 64 10.98 -21.15 19.00
N LEU A 65 10.10 -21.65 19.87
CA LEU A 65 8.83 -22.28 19.49
C LEU A 65 7.93 -21.27 18.75
N LEU A 66 7.72 -20.09 19.31
CA LEU A 66 6.91 -19.03 18.70
C LEU A 66 7.47 -18.60 17.35
N THR A 67 8.79 -18.50 17.22
CA THR A 67 9.45 -18.19 15.94
C THR A 67 9.19 -19.29 14.91
N ASN A 68 9.32 -20.58 15.27
CA ASN A 68 9.04 -21.70 14.36
C ASN A 68 7.60 -21.72 13.86
N LEU A 69 6.63 -21.30 14.66
CA LEU A 69 5.24 -21.17 14.25
C LEU A 69 5.01 -20.03 13.24
N CYS A 70 5.92 -19.06 13.17
CA CYS A 70 5.82 -17.90 12.28
C CYS A 70 6.60 -18.05 10.97
N VAL A 71 7.58 -18.96 10.90
CA VAL A 71 8.45 -19.15 9.73
C VAL A 71 8.16 -20.48 9.03
N TYR A 72 8.42 -20.52 7.72
CA TYR A 72 8.37 -21.72 6.91
C TYR A 72 9.65 -21.84 6.10
N ASN A 73 10.30 -23.00 6.13
CA ASN A 73 11.63 -23.21 5.52
C ASN A 73 12.66 -22.14 5.91
N GLY A 74 12.67 -21.74 7.20
CA GLY A 74 13.59 -20.76 7.74
C GLY A 74 13.34 -19.30 7.34
N LYS A 75 12.25 -19.00 6.64
CA LYS A 75 11.88 -17.68 6.11
C LYS A 75 10.47 -17.28 6.52
N LEU A 76 10.16 -16.00 6.44
CA LEU A 76 8.81 -15.50 6.68
C LEU A 76 7.93 -15.77 5.45
N PRO A 77 6.87 -16.59 5.55
CA PRO A 77 6.09 -16.99 4.40
C PRO A 77 5.19 -15.85 3.89
N GLN A 78 5.10 -15.68 2.57
CA GLN A 78 4.12 -14.77 1.96
C GLN A 78 2.71 -15.35 2.07
N GLY A 79 1.74 -14.50 2.45
CA GLY A 79 0.34 -14.91 2.58
C GLY A 79 -0.07 -15.41 3.97
N SER A 80 0.85 -15.64 4.90
CA SER A 80 0.50 -15.92 6.29
C SER A 80 -0.10 -14.70 6.98
N PRO A 81 -1.13 -14.86 7.83
CA PRO A 81 -1.76 -13.75 8.56
C PRO A 81 -0.81 -12.95 9.45
N THR A 82 0.23 -13.59 9.97
CA THR A 82 1.21 -12.97 10.89
C THR A 82 2.37 -12.28 10.18
N SER A 83 2.70 -12.72 8.95
CA SER A 83 3.89 -12.27 8.24
C SER A 83 3.96 -10.77 8.02
N GLY A 84 2.85 -10.13 7.65
CA GLY A 84 2.80 -8.69 7.46
C GLY A 84 3.11 -7.90 8.73
N TYR A 85 2.55 -8.32 9.86
CA TYR A 85 2.78 -7.68 11.16
C TYR A 85 4.24 -7.87 11.63
N ILE A 86 4.76 -9.09 11.54
CA ILE A 86 6.14 -9.44 11.89
C ILE A 86 7.13 -8.63 11.05
N SER A 87 6.90 -8.51 9.75
CA SER A 87 7.77 -7.73 8.85
C SER A 87 7.88 -6.25 9.27
N ASN A 88 6.80 -5.67 9.81
CA ASN A 88 6.82 -4.31 10.36
C ASN A 88 7.63 -4.20 11.65
N ILE A 89 7.58 -5.23 12.51
CA ILE A 89 8.40 -5.26 13.74
C ILE A 89 9.88 -5.36 13.39
N VAL A 90 10.23 -6.25 12.45
CA VAL A 90 11.62 -6.43 11.99
C VAL A 90 12.22 -5.13 11.46
N LEU A 91 11.47 -4.35 10.67
CA LEU A 91 11.95 -3.08 10.11
C LEU A 91 11.76 -1.86 11.03
N ARG A 92 11.33 -2.04 12.27
CA ARG A 92 11.07 -0.90 13.17
C ARG A 92 12.27 0.02 13.33
N ASN A 93 13.44 -0.53 13.64
CA ASN A 93 14.66 0.27 13.86
C ASN A 93 15.09 0.97 12.56
N PHE A 94 15.03 0.27 11.44
CA PHE A 94 15.26 0.85 10.12
C PHE A 94 14.34 2.06 9.86
N ASP A 95 13.03 1.89 10.05
CA ASP A 95 12.05 2.97 9.87
C ASP A 95 12.32 4.16 10.81
N CYS A 96 12.68 3.92 12.08
CA CYS A 96 12.99 4.98 13.04
C CYS A 96 14.20 5.81 12.60
N ASN A 97 15.25 5.16 12.09
CA ASN A 97 16.46 5.84 11.59
C ASN A 97 16.14 6.66 10.33
N ILE A 98 15.37 6.10 9.40
CA ILE A 98 14.93 6.83 8.20
C ILE A 98 14.04 8.02 8.56
N ASP A 99 13.06 7.83 9.46
CA ASP A 99 12.15 8.91 9.90
C ASP A 99 12.91 10.07 10.56
N ALA A 100 13.90 9.76 11.39
CA ALA A 100 14.75 10.79 12.00
C ALA A 100 15.52 11.60 10.95
N TYR A 101 16.18 10.92 10.00
CA TYR A 101 16.87 11.58 8.90
C TYR A 101 15.91 12.42 8.01
N CYS A 102 14.74 11.87 7.71
CA CYS A 102 13.76 12.55 6.86
C CYS A 102 13.17 13.79 7.52
N LYS A 103 12.91 13.75 8.83
CA LYS A 103 12.42 14.90 9.60
C LYS A 103 13.42 16.06 9.62
N ASP A 104 14.70 15.77 9.85
CA ASP A 104 15.76 16.77 9.82
C ASP A 104 15.80 17.53 8.48
N LYS A 105 15.39 16.90 7.41
CA LYS A 105 15.45 17.44 6.03
C LYS A 105 14.08 17.79 5.44
N ASN A 106 13.02 17.82 6.25
CA ASN A 106 11.65 18.08 5.79
C ASN A 106 11.19 17.16 4.64
N ILE A 107 11.57 15.88 4.69
CA ILE A 107 11.17 14.84 3.74
C ILE A 107 10.02 14.03 4.34
N ASN A 108 8.93 13.86 3.61
CA ASN A 108 7.87 12.93 4.01
C ASN A 108 8.31 11.50 3.67
N TYR A 109 8.28 10.62 4.66
CA TYR A 109 8.58 9.20 4.51
C TYR A 109 7.42 8.33 4.95
N THR A 110 7.06 7.38 4.11
CA THR A 110 6.15 6.28 4.47
C THR A 110 6.62 4.96 3.86
N ARG A 111 6.26 3.85 4.52
CA ARG A 111 6.51 2.51 4.01
C ARG A 111 5.21 1.70 3.94
N TYR A 112 4.95 1.09 2.80
CA TYR A 112 3.84 0.17 2.59
C TYR A 112 4.39 -1.21 2.22
N SER A 113 4.56 -2.10 3.22
CA SER A 113 5.27 -3.38 3.08
C SER A 113 6.75 -3.17 2.71
N ASP A 114 7.15 -3.60 1.52
CA ASP A 114 8.46 -3.45 0.89
C ASP A 114 8.63 -2.12 0.14
N ASP A 115 7.52 -1.45 -0.22
CA ASP A 115 7.51 -0.18 -0.93
C ASP A 115 7.77 1.00 0.01
N MET A 116 8.89 1.70 -0.16
CA MET A 116 9.25 2.94 0.52
C MET A 116 8.94 4.13 -0.38
N THR A 117 8.26 5.14 0.15
CA THR A 117 7.95 6.37 -0.57
C THR A 117 8.49 7.57 0.18
N PHE A 118 9.22 8.42 -0.53
CA PHE A 118 9.78 9.67 -0.03
C PHE A 118 9.26 10.82 -0.89
N SER A 119 8.91 11.94 -0.28
CA SER A 119 8.47 13.12 -1.03
C SER A 119 8.88 14.42 -0.37
N GLY A 120 9.14 15.43 -1.19
CA GLY A 120 9.63 16.74 -0.75
C GLY A 120 10.56 17.40 -1.76
N ASP A 121 11.51 18.19 -1.24
CA ASP A 121 12.59 18.81 -2.01
C ASP A 121 13.93 18.36 -1.38
N PHE A 122 14.63 17.45 -2.03
CA PHE A 122 15.82 16.81 -1.46
C PHE A 122 16.79 16.28 -2.52
N ASP A 123 18.05 16.06 -2.12
CA ASP A 123 19.06 15.38 -2.94
C ASP A 123 18.77 13.88 -3.02
N ILE A 124 18.27 13.47 -4.19
CA ILE A 124 17.84 12.10 -4.46
C ILE A 124 19.00 11.11 -4.30
N ARG A 125 20.20 11.47 -4.77
CA ARG A 125 21.37 10.56 -4.74
C ARG A 125 21.85 10.32 -3.31
N LYS A 126 21.90 11.37 -2.49
CA LYS A 126 22.27 11.27 -1.08
C LYS A 126 21.26 10.42 -0.31
N LEU A 127 19.96 10.61 -0.56
CA LEU A 127 18.92 9.82 0.11
C LEU A 127 18.99 8.33 -0.28
N ILE A 128 19.14 8.02 -1.58
CA ILE A 128 19.29 6.62 -2.04
C ILE A 128 20.51 5.96 -1.39
N LYS A 129 21.64 6.65 -1.35
CA LYS A 129 22.86 6.13 -0.71
C LYS A 129 22.63 5.83 0.77
N PHE A 130 22.04 6.76 1.50
CA PHE A 130 21.73 6.60 2.92
C PHE A 130 20.79 5.43 3.20
N VAL A 131 19.68 5.33 2.44
CA VAL A 131 18.72 4.22 2.55
C VAL A 131 19.38 2.88 2.25
N ASN A 132 20.22 2.81 1.20
CA ASN A 132 20.91 1.58 0.83
C ASN A 132 21.91 1.12 1.90
N GLU A 133 22.65 2.05 2.52
CA GLU A 133 23.57 1.75 3.61
C GLU A 133 22.82 1.21 4.85
N LEU A 134 21.68 1.80 5.21
CA LEU A 134 20.87 1.30 6.31
C LEU A 134 20.23 -0.06 6.00
N LEU A 135 19.71 -0.28 4.79
CA LEU A 135 19.18 -1.59 4.38
C LEU A 135 20.27 -2.67 4.47
N TYR A 136 21.47 -2.36 4.01
CA TYR A 136 22.60 -3.30 4.06
C TYR A 136 22.98 -3.69 5.50
N LYS A 137 22.98 -2.74 6.44
CA LYS A 137 23.21 -3.00 7.87
C LYS A 137 22.17 -3.94 8.47
N GLU A 138 20.92 -3.82 8.02
CA GLU A 138 19.81 -4.70 8.46
C GLU A 138 19.76 -6.04 7.66
N GLY A 139 20.75 -6.28 6.76
CA GLY A 139 20.82 -7.48 5.93
C GLY A 139 19.73 -7.56 4.85
N PHE A 140 19.33 -6.41 4.31
CA PHE A 140 18.47 -6.28 3.15
C PHE A 140 19.20 -5.61 1.98
N ARG A 141 18.59 -5.68 0.81
CA ARG A 141 19.10 -5.02 -0.40
C ARG A 141 18.02 -4.19 -1.06
N LEU A 142 18.45 -3.08 -1.65
CA LEU A 142 17.58 -2.25 -2.47
C LEU A 142 17.38 -2.87 -3.85
N ASN A 143 16.17 -2.97 -4.32
CA ASN A 143 15.85 -3.37 -5.68
C ASN A 143 16.15 -2.22 -6.65
N LYS A 144 17.34 -2.23 -7.23
CA LYS A 144 17.81 -1.15 -8.11
C LYS A 144 16.95 -0.97 -9.37
N SER A 145 16.33 -2.04 -9.87
CA SER A 145 15.48 -1.99 -11.08
C SER A 145 14.13 -1.28 -10.84
N LYS A 146 13.71 -1.20 -9.58
CA LYS A 146 12.45 -0.57 -9.17
C LYS A 146 12.61 0.86 -8.64
N ILE A 147 13.82 1.42 -8.62
CA ILE A 147 14.02 2.81 -8.22
C ILE A 147 13.30 3.72 -9.21
N LYS A 148 12.40 4.57 -8.67
CA LYS A 148 11.61 5.48 -9.50
C LYS A 148 11.55 6.87 -8.90
N VAL A 149 11.94 7.85 -9.70
CA VAL A 149 11.80 9.29 -9.39
C VAL A 149 10.69 9.86 -10.25
N VAL A 150 9.75 10.55 -9.65
CA VAL A 150 8.60 11.14 -10.35
C VAL A 150 8.45 12.60 -9.94
N LEU A 151 8.56 13.50 -10.92
CA LEU A 151 8.36 14.93 -10.73
C LEU A 151 6.87 15.28 -10.82
N ASN A 152 6.46 16.43 -10.23
CA ASN A 152 5.07 16.90 -10.25
C ASN A 152 4.56 17.29 -11.65
N THR A 153 5.48 17.49 -12.63
CA THR A 153 5.14 17.70 -14.05
C THR A 153 4.54 16.45 -14.70
N THR A 154 4.71 15.29 -14.09
CA THR A 154 4.15 14.03 -14.53
C THR A 154 3.18 13.46 -13.49
N ARG A 155 2.45 12.40 -13.85
CA ARG A 155 1.51 11.76 -12.92
C ARG A 155 2.23 11.06 -11.78
N GLN A 156 2.13 11.62 -10.59
CA GLN A 156 2.61 11.03 -9.34
C GLN A 156 1.56 10.07 -8.77
N GLN A 157 1.99 8.87 -8.40
CA GLN A 157 1.14 7.87 -7.76
C GLN A 157 1.86 7.24 -6.56
N VAL A 158 1.12 7.04 -5.46
CA VAL A 158 1.55 6.29 -4.27
C VAL A 158 0.52 5.22 -3.99
N THR A 159 0.93 3.97 -3.87
CA THR A 159 0.03 2.81 -3.68
C THR A 159 -1.17 2.79 -4.64
N GLY A 160 -0.95 3.18 -5.91
CA GLY A 160 -2.00 3.22 -6.95
C GLY A 160 -2.86 4.48 -6.98
N ILE A 161 -2.70 5.40 -6.02
CA ILE A 161 -3.49 6.63 -5.88
C ILE A 161 -2.68 7.81 -6.42
N VAL A 162 -3.31 8.67 -7.23
CA VAL A 162 -2.72 9.89 -7.77
C VAL A 162 -2.66 10.95 -6.67
N VAL A 163 -1.50 11.64 -6.55
CA VAL A 163 -1.21 12.57 -5.43
C VAL A 163 -0.70 13.94 -5.88
N ASN A 164 -0.80 14.30 -7.17
CA ASN A 164 -0.28 15.57 -7.68
C ASN A 164 -0.83 16.78 -6.92
N GLU A 165 -2.14 17.04 -6.97
CA GLU A 165 -2.79 18.18 -6.31
C GLU A 165 -3.71 17.72 -5.18
N LYS A 166 -4.40 16.62 -5.38
CA LYS A 166 -5.33 15.97 -4.45
C LYS A 166 -5.37 14.48 -4.70
N LEU A 167 -5.86 13.73 -3.72
CA LEU A 167 -6.07 12.30 -3.88
C LEU A 167 -7.07 12.05 -5.02
N ASN A 168 -6.69 11.20 -5.97
CA ASN A 168 -7.57 10.80 -7.06
C ASN A 168 -7.16 9.42 -7.59
N LEU A 169 -8.06 8.79 -8.34
CA LEU A 169 -7.75 7.57 -9.09
C LEU A 169 -7.35 7.91 -10.52
N SER A 170 -6.65 6.97 -11.18
CA SER A 170 -6.19 7.16 -12.56
C SER A 170 -7.37 7.42 -13.50
N LYS A 171 -7.16 8.29 -14.51
CA LYS A 171 -8.16 8.59 -15.55
C LYS A 171 -8.67 7.30 -16.22
N ASN A 172 -7.79 6.32 -16.44
CA ASN A 172 -8.17 5.04 -17.05
C ASN A 172 -9.10 4.22 -16.18
N TYR A 173 -8.88 4.17 -14.85
CA TYR A 173 -9.75 3.47 -13.91
C TYR A 173 -11.14 4.09 -13.91
N LYS A 174 -11.24 5.41 -13.76
CA LYS A 174 -12.51 6.14 -13.80
C LYS A 174 -13.22 5.99 -15.15
N ARG A 175 -12.49 6.03 -16.28
CA ARG A 175 -13.06 5.83 -17.61
C ARG A 175 -13.71 4.46 -17.78
N LYS A 176 -13.07 3.39 -17.28
CA LYS A 176 -13.66 2.04 -17.29
C LYS A 176 -14.99 2.00 -16.55
N ILE A 177 -15.08 2.61 -15.37
CA ILE A 177 -16.32 2.65 -14.59
C ILE A 177 -17.40 3.46 -15.32
N ARG A 178 -17.06 4.64 -15.88
CA ARG A 178 -17.99 5.43 -16.70
C ARG A 178 -18.59 4.62 -17.84
N GLN A 179 -17.74 3.86 -18.51
CA GLN A 179 -18.17 3.01 -19.61
C GLN A 179 -19.12 1.89 -19.14
N GLU A 180 -18.81 1.23 -18.02
CA GLU A 180 -19.67 0.20 -17.43
C GLU A 180 -21.02 0.80 -17.03
N VAL A 181 -21.04 1.95 -16.33
CA VAL A 181 -22.26 2.66 -15.94
C VAL A 181 -23.09 3.06 -17.15
N TYR A 182 -22.47 3.67 -18.17
CA TYR A 182 -23.16 4.07 -19.40
C TYR A 182 -23.89 2.91 -20.07
N TYR A 183 -23.22 1.75 -20.21
CA TYR A 183 -23.86 0.59 -20.84
C TYR A 183 -24.98 -0.01 -19.99
N VAL A 184 -24.84 -0.02 -18.67
CA VAL A 184 -25.88 -0.48 -17.75
C VAL A 184 -27.11 0.42 -17.85
N LEU A 185 -26.94 1.74 -17.86
CA LEU A 185 -28.05 2.70 -17.95
C LEU A 185 -28.75 2.68 -19.32
N LYS A 186 -27.96 2.57 -20.40
CA LYS A 186 -28.50 2.65 -21.76
C LYS A 186 -29.16 1.36 -22.26
N TYR A 187 -28.58 0.21 -21.93
CA TYR A 187 -28.99 -1.09 -22.50
C TYR A 187 -29.49 -2.09 -21.46
N GLY A 188 -29.47 -1.72 -20.19
CA GLY A 188 -29.86 -2.59 -19.09
C GLY A 188 -28.76 -3.58 -18.68
N VAL A 189 -28.86 -4.05 -17.45
CA VAL A 189 -27.84 -4.93 -16.82
C VAL A 189 -27.73 -6.28 -17.53
N LYS A 190 -28.86 -6.94 -17.82
CA LYS A 190 -28.92 -8.26 -18.47
C LYS A 190 -28.22 -8.23 -19.84
N SER A 191 -28.53 -7.23 -20.66
CA SER A 191 -27.96 -7.06 -22.00
C SER A 191 -26.46 -6.81 -21.94
N HIS A 192 -26.01 -5.98 -21.00
CA HIS A 192 -24.60 -5.67 -20.81
C HIS A 192 -23.77 -6.89 -20.36
N ILE A 193 -24.27 -7.67 -19.40
CA ILE A 193 -23.63 -8.89 -18.91
C ILE A 193 -23.50 -9.91 -20.05
N LYS A 194 -24.60 -10.16 -20.81
CA LYS A 194 -24.61 -11.09 -21.94
C LYS A 194 -23.60 -10.69 -23.01
N LYS A 195 -23.57 -9.40 -23.41
CA LYS A 195 -22.68 -8.89 -24.46
C LYS A 195 -21.20 -8.98 -24.07
N ARG A 196 -20.89 -8.92 -22.79
CA ARG A 196 -19.51 -8.97 -22.24
C ARG A 196 -19.08 -10.37 -21.78
N ASP A 197 -19.95 -11.35 -21.93
CA ASP A 197 -19.71 -12.74 -21.46
C ASP A 197 -19.28 -12.78 -19.98
N ILE A 198 -19.97 -12.00 -19.13
CA ILE A 198 -19.68 -11.93 -17.71
C ILE A 198 -20.49 -12.99 -16.98
N ASN A 199 -19.81 -13.96 -16.39
CA ASN A 199 -20.44 -15.03 -15.62
C ASN A 199 -20.82 -14.59 -14.20
N LEU A 200 -21.75 -13.64 -14.09
CA LEU A 200 -22.28 -13.12 -12.82
C LEU A 200 -23.78 -12.88 -12.94
N SER A 201 -24.53 -13.07 -11.83
CA SER A 201 -25.93 -12.62 -11.76
C SER A 201 -26.02 -11.08 -11.80
N CYS A 202 -27.14 -10.54 -12.25
CA CYS A 202 -27.37 -9.08 -12.34
C CYS A 202 -27.10 -8.38 -11.02
N ASN A 203 -27.63 -8.90 -9.91
CA ASN A 203 -27.44 -8.31 -8.58
C ASN A 203 -25.97 -8.35 -8.12
N ARG A 204 -25.25 -9.43 -8.43
CA ARG A 204 -23.83 -9.55 -8.10
C ARG A 204 -22.98 -8.60 -8.94
N TYR A 205 -23.29 -8.46 -10.23
CA TYR A 205 -22.60 -7.48 -11.09
C TYR A 205 -22.80 -6.04 -10.60
N LEU A 206 -24.05 -5.64 -10.29
CA LEU A 206 -24.35 -4.31 -9.73
C LEU A 206 -23.62 -4.07 -8.40
N SER A 207 -23.51 -5.09 -7.56
CA SER A 207 -22.74 -4.99 -6.30
C SER A 207 -21.26 -4.74 -6.55
N VAL A 208 -20.66 -5.42 -7.54
CA VAL A 208 -19.26 -5.19 -7.94
C VAL A 208 -19.08 -3.78 -8.49
N LEU A 209 -20.00 -3.31 -9.36
CA LEU A 209 -19.94 -1.97 -9.93
C LEU A 209 -20.09 -0.89 -8.85
N LEU A 210 -21.01 -1.06 -7.89
CA LEU A 210 -21.14 -0.19 -6.71
C LEU A 210 -19.86 -0.19 -5.85
N GLY A 211 -19.19 -1.34 -5.69
CA GLY A 211 -17.92 -1.43 -5.00
C GLY A 211 -16.83 -0.58 -5.67
N LYS A 212 -16.72 -0.65 -7.02
CA LYS A 212 -15.80 0.20 -7.80
C LYS A 212 -16.12 1.69 -7.65
N ILE A 213 -17.40 2.08 -7.71
CA ILE A 213 -17.87 3.47 -7.53
C ILE A 213 -17.55 3.95 -6.11
N ASN A 214 -17.87 3.15 -5.09
CA ASN A 214 -17.57 3.47 -3.69
C ASN A 214 -16.06 3.66 -3.47
N TYR A 215 -15.21 2.85 -4.10
CA TYR A 215 -13.76 3.04 -4.01
C TYR A 215 -13.31 4.41 -4.57
N VAL A 216 -13.89 4.87 -5.69
CA VAL A 216 -13.63 6.24 -6.18
C VAL A 216 -14.03 7.29 -5.15
N LEU A 217 -15.20 7.13 -4.53
CA LEU A 217 -15.73 8.05 -3.52
C LEU A 217 -14.96 7.99 -2.18
N THR A 218 -14.37 6.84 -1.83
CA THR A 218 -13.48 6.74 -0.66
C THR A 218 -12.20 7.54 -0.88
N VAL A 219 -11.67 7.56 -2.12
CA VAL A 219 -10.47 8.35 -2.46
C VAL A 219 -10.80 9.83 -2.65
N ASN A 220 -11.91 10.16 -3.30
CA ASN A 220 -12.40 11.53 -3.56
C ASN A 220 -13.89 11.63 -3.22
N PRO A 221 -14.27 11.92 -1.97
CA PRO A 221 -15.66 11.96 -1.53
C PRO A 221 -16.52 12.99 -2.25
N ASN A 222 -15.94 14.05 -2.77
CA ASN A 222 -16.64 15.17 -3.41
C ASN A 222 -16.76 15.04 -4.94
N ASP A 223 -16.56 13.84 -5.49
CA ASP A 223 -16.72 13.58 -6.92
C ASP A 223 -18.21 13.49 -7.29
N LYS A 224 -18.79 14.64 -7.70
CA LYS A 224 -20.21 14.78 -8.01
C LYS A 224 -20.72 13.77 -9.05
N GLU A 225 -19.90 13.47 -10.07
CA GLU A 225 -20.23 12.50 -11.11
C GLU A 225 -20.42 11.10 -10.52
N PHE A 226 -19.50 10.65 -9.69
CA PHE A 226 -19.54 9.33 -9.07
C PHE A 226 -20.59 9.22 -7.96
N ILE A 227 -20.93 10.32 -7.29
CA ILE A 227 -22.08 10.38 -6.38
C ILE A 227 -23.38 10.11 -7.16
N ASN A 228 -23.58 10.74 -8.33
CA ASN A 228 -24.74 10.49 -9.18
C ASN A 228 -24.79 9.03 -9.65
N TYR A 229 -23.70 8.48 -10.18
CA TYR A 229 -23.61 7.07 -10.58
C TYR A 229 -23.98 6.11 -9.45
N LYS A 230 -23.52 6.38 -8.22
CA LYS A 230 -23.87 5.58 -7.04
C LYS A 230 -25.39 5.54 -6.82
N ASN A 231 -26.07 6.69 -6.94
CA ASN A 231 -27.51 6.79 -6.73
C ASN A 231 -28.29 6.05 -7.83
N GLU A 232 -27.89 6.21 -9.11
CA GLU A 232 -28.52 5.55 -10.24
C GLU A 232 -28.40 4.03 -10.16
N ILE A 233 -27.19 3.52 -9.92
CA ILE A 233 -26.93 2.07 -9.81
C ILE A 233 -27.64 1.47 -8.58
N LYS A 234 -27.76 2.20 -7.47
CA LYS A 234 -28.55 1.75 -6.31
C LYS A 234 -30.04 1.63 -6.64
N ARG A 235 -30.62 2.59 -7.38
CA ARG A 235 -32.04 2.52 -7.83
C ARG A 235 -32.28 1.26 -8.66
N ILE A 236 -31.42 0.99 -9.65
CA ILE A 236 -31.54 -0.21 -10.50
C ILE A 236 -31.39 -1.51 -9.69
N LYS A 237 -30.58 -1.51 -8.66
CA LYS A 237 -30.37 -2.71 -7.84
C LYS A 237 -31.54 -3.03 -6.91
N ASN A 238 -32.29 -2.00 -6.49
CA ASN A 238 -33.41 -2.14 -5.56
C ASN A 238 -34.77 -2.40 -6.29
N ASN A 239 -34.80 -2.19 -7.61
CA ASN A 239 -35.91 -2.57 -8.50
C ASN A 239 -35.66 -3.95 -9.11
#